data_a403538de45d3fa9b0a9f9f37afdf0f6
#
_entry.id   a403538de45d3fa9b0a9f9f37afdf0f6
#
_cell.length_a   1.000
_cell.length_b   1.000
_cell.length_c   1.000
_cell.angle_alpha   90.00
_cell.angle_beta   90.00
_cell.angle_gamma   90.00
#
_symmetry.space_group_name_H-M   'P 1'
#
loop_
_entity.id
_entity.type
_entity.pdbx_description
1 polymer ?
#
loop_
_entity_poly.entity_id
_entity_poly.type
_entity_poly.pdbx_seq_one_letter_code
_entity_poly.pdbx_strand_id
1 'polypeptide(L)'
;LVMDARATGRTPLYLDEIIRRVPANLNELGYMGTIHRDSVDEQQLSGNGWMLRGLCEYYLWKRDEKLLPVISRMADNLFVGGEKYYESYPISPESRKKGVGAASGSLSQIIGHWRLSTDIGCVFIGMEGMLHALQVTKDEKLRPVADKLVNLFLNVDLTGIKAQTHASLTAMRGLIRYADITGKPEYVNEVEKRWEI
;
A
#
# COMPACT_ATOMS: atom_id res chain seq x y z
N LEU A 1 16.11 0.07 -3.38
CA LEU A 1 17.12 1.09 -3.70
C LEU A 1 17.31 2.09 -2.54
N VAL A 2 16.26 2.83 -2.09
CA VAL A 2 16.43 3.86 -1.03
C VAL A 2 16.91 3.26 0.28
N MET A 3 16.29 2.16 0.73
CA MET A 3 16.69 1.50 1.97
C MET A 3 18.11 0.94 1.90
N ASP A 4 18.49 0.39 0.75
CA ASP A 4 19.86 -0.07 0.51
C ASP A 4 20.86 1.10 0.57
N ALA A 5 20.53 2.22 -0.08
CA ALA A 5 21.35 3.44 -0.03
C ALA A 5 21.54 3.95 1.41
N ARG A 6 20.48 3.94 2.21
CA ARG A 6 20.55 4.33 3.63
C ARG A 6 21.43 3.38 4.46
N ALA A 7 21.29 2.08 4.23
CA ALA A 7 22.04 1.06 4.98
C ALA A 7 23.53 1.03 4.61
N THR A 8 23.85 1.23 3.34
CA THR A 8 25.23 1.09 2.82
C THR A 8 25.98 2.42 2.70
N GLY A 9 25.28 3.55 2.75
CA GLY A 9 25.82 4.87 2.45
C GLY A 9 26.13 5.10 0.96
N ARG A 10 25.79 4.14 0.08
CA ARG A 10 26.06 4.22 -1.37
C ARG A 10 24.76 4.60 -2.10
N THR A 11 24.74 5.74 -2.76
CA THR A 11 23.61 6.14 -3.60
C THR A 11 23.64 5.34 -4.91
N PRO A 12 22.59 4.51 -5.19
CA PRO A 12 22.50 3.81 -6.46
C PRO A 12 22.46 4.78 -7.63
N LEU A 13 23.10 4.41 -8.75
CA LEU A 13 23.06 5.19 -9.97
C LEU A 13 21.60 5.44 -10.39
N TYR A 14 21.28 6.65 -10.76
CA TYR A 14 19.94 7.12 -11.17
C TYR A 14 18.88 7.22 -10.04
N LEU A 15 19.15 6.90 -8.78
CA LEU A 15 18.13 7.00 -7.73
C LEU A 15 17.53 8.41 -7.64
N ASP A 16 18.38 9.44 -7.52
CA ASP A 16 17.93 10.83 -7.41
C ASP A 16 17.17 11.28 -8.68
N GLU A 17 17.59 10.81 -9.85
CA GLU A 17 16.92 11.07 -11.12
C GLU A 17 15.53 10.41 -11.18
N ILE A 18 15.41 9.17 -10.72
CA ILE A 18 14.12 8.47 -10.64
C ILE A 18 13.16 9.26 -9.73
N ILE A 19 13.59 9.62 -8.53
CA ILE A 19 12.78 10.39 -7.58
C ILE A 19 12.35 11.74 -8.18
N ARG A 20 13.25 12.45 -8.81
CA ARG A 20 12.97 13.74 -9.47
C ARG A 20 11.94 13.63 -10.59
N ARG A 21 11.88 12.49 -11.28
CA ARG A 21 10.92 12.26 -12.38
C ARG A 21 9.55 11.81 -11.93
N VAL A 22 9.38 11.36 -10.68
CA VAL A 22 8.09 10.84 -10.20
C VAL A 22 6.94 11.82 -10.48
N PRO A 23 7.00 13.13 -10.12
CA PRO A 23 5.86 14.02 -10.29
C PRO A 23 5.39 14.16 -11.75
N ALA A 24 6.32 14.08 -12.72
CA ALA A 24 6.01 14.19 -14.15
C ALA A 24 5.37 12.92 -14.74
N ASN A 25 5.38 11.81 -14.00
CA ASN A 25 4.85 10.52 -14.44
C ASN A 25 3.58 10.11 -13.67
N LEU A 26 3.00 11.03 -12.90
CA LEU A 26 1.72 10.83 -12.22
C LEU A 26 0.57 11.36 -13.10
N ASN A 27 -0.60 10.78 -12.93
CA ASN A 27 -1.82 11.28 -13.57
C ASN A 27 -2.28 12.62 -12.95
N GLU A 28 -3.35 13.20 -13.48
CA GLU A 28 -3.89 14.49 -13.03
C GLU A 28 -4.35 14.49 -11.56
N LEU A 29 -4.60 13.33 -10.95
CA LEU A 29 -4.91 13.17 -9.53
C LEU A 29 -3.66 12.96 -8.65
N GLY A 30 -2.47 12.79 -9.26
CA GLY A 30 -1.20 12.69 -8.55
C GLY A 30 -0.83 11.29 -8.09
N TYR A 31 -1.32 10.24 -8.78
CA TYR A 31 -0.90 8.86 -8.57
C TYR A 31 -0.62 8.15 -9.91
N MET A 32 0.00 6.98 -9.89
CA MET A 32 0.30 6.23 -11.11
C MET A 32 -0.90 5.42 -11.58
N GLY A 33 -1.11 5.37 -12.89
CA GLY A 33 -2.09 4.52 -13.57
C GLY A 33 -3.38 5.23 -13.95
N THR A 34 -4.38 4.44 -14.32
CA THR A 34 -5.68 4.92 -14.81
C THR A 34 -6.53 5.48 -13.67
N ILE A 35 -7.27 6.55 -13.95
CA ILE A 35 -8.25 7.09 -12.99
C ILE A 35 -9.54 6.27 -13.08
N HIS A 36 -9.89 5.63 -11.98
CA HIS A 36 -11.14 4.91 -11.80
C HIS A 36 -12.07 5.70 -10.88
N ARG A 37 -13.14 6.32 -11.42
CA ARG A 37 -14.02 7.21 -10.65
C ARG A 37 -14.93 6.48 -9.66
N ASP A 38 -15.39 5.27 -10.02
CA ASP A 38 -16.40 4.50 -9.29
C ASP A 38 -15.90 3.11 -8.88
N SER A 39 -14.60 2.92 -8.86
CA SER A 39 -14.00 1.63 -8.49
C SER A 39 -12.60 1.80 -7.93
N VAL A 40 -12.16 0.78 -7.22
CA VAL A 40 -10.79 0.66 -6.68
C VAL A 40 -10.09 -0.47 -7.40
N ASP A 41 -8.91 -0.21 -7.91
CA ASP A 41 -8.06 -1.22 -8.56
C ASP A 41 -7.01 -1.70 -7.56
N GLU A 42 -7.07 -2.99 -7.22
CA GLU A 42 -6.21 -3.63 -6.22
C GLU A 42 -4.73 -3.52 -6.59
N GLN A 43 -4.41 -3.74 -7.88
CA GLN A 43 -3.04 -3.65 -8.35
C GLN A 43 -2.50 -2.21 -8.32
N GLN A 44 -3.37 -1.25 -8.58
CA GLN A 44 -3.01 0.17 -8.52
C GLN A 44 -2.71 0.62 -7.08
N LEU A 45 -3.49 0.15 -6.10
CA LEU A 45 -3.17 0.37 -4.68
C LEU A 45 -1.80 -0.19 -4.32
N SER A 46 -1.48 -1.41 -4.80
CA SER A 46 -0.19 -2.04 -4.60
C SER A 46 0.96 -1.23 -5.18
N GLY A 47 0.90 -0.91 -6.47
CA GLY A 47 1.98 -0.17 -7.16
C GLY A 47 2.24 1.20 -6.56
N ASN A 48 1.18 1.95 -6.24
CA ASN A 48 1.30 3.25 -5.57
C ASN A 48 1.72 3.11 -4.10
N GLY A 49 1.35 2.03 -3.41
CA GLY A 49 1.85 1.71 -2.08
C GLY A 49 3.38 1.54 -2.07
N TRP A 50 3.93 0.80 -3.03
CA TRP A 50 5.38 0.69 -3.21
C TRP A 50 6.04 2.03 -3.51
N MET A 51 5.41 2.87 -4.35
CA MET A 51 5.91 4.21 -4.65
C MET A 51 5.90 5.10 -3.41
N LEU A 52 4.79 5.16 -2.68
CA LEU A 52 4.68 5.93 -1.43
C LEU A 52 5.77 5.53 -0.44
N ARG A 53 5.98 4.24 -0.24
CA ARG A 53 7.06 3.75 0.60
C ARG A 53 8.42 4.29 0.15
N GLY A 54 8.71 4.19 -1.15
CA GLY A 54 9.98 4.70 -1.70
C GLY A 54 10.18 6.19 -1.48
N LEU A 55 9.14 6.99 -1.71
CA LEU A 55 9.15 8.44 -1.51
C LEU A 55 9.31 8.80 -0.03
N CYS A 56 8.58 8.14 0.87
CA CYS A 56 8.69 8.35 2.31
C CYS A 56 10.09 8.01 2.84
N GLU A 57 10.66 6.85 2.42
CA GLU A 57 12.03 6.48 2.80
C GLU A 57 13.06 7.49 2.28
N TYR A 58 12.89 7.99 1.06
CA TYR A 58 13.78 9.01 0.50
C TYR A 58 13.66 10.32 1.25
N TYR A 59 12.43 10.77 1.57
CA TYR A 59 12.20 11.95 2.40
C TYR A 59 12.86 11.83 3.78
N LEU A 60 12.70 10.69 4.45
CA LEU A 60 13.34 10.45 5.75
C LEU A 60 14.87 10.49 5.69
N TRP A 61 15.45 10.14 4.54
CA TRP A 61 16.89 10.16 4.31
C TRP A 61 17.43 11.52 3.91
N LYS A 62 16.83 12.14 2.87
CA LYS A 62 17.34 13.37 2.25
C LYS A 62 16.69 14.66 2.77
N ARG A 63 15.56 14.55 3.45
CA ARG A 63 14.75 15.68 3.93
C ARG A 63 14.34 16.66 2.82
N ASP A 64 14.05 16.13 1.62
CA ASP A 64 13.54 16.92 0.51
C ASP A 64 12.05 17.23 0.70
N GLU A 65 11.76 18.40 1.23
CA GLU A 65 10.39 18.88 1.53
C GLU A 65 9.49 18.95 0.28
N LYS A 66 10.05 18.97 -0.93
CA LYS A 66 9.27 18.95 -2.17
C LYS A 66 8.51 17.63 -2.37
N LEU A 67 8.88 16.58 -1.67
CA LEU A 67 8.21 15.30 -1.75
C LEU A 67 6.93 15.24 -0.92
N LEU A 68 6.81 16.03 0.14
CA LEU A 68 5.62 16.00 1.01
C LEU A 68 4.32 16.27 0.24
N PRO A 69 4.21 17.30 -0.60
CA PRO A 69 3.00 17.50 -1.42
C PRO A 69 2.69 16.34 -2.36
N VAL A 70 3.72 15.69 -2.90
CA VAL A 70 3.57 14.53 -3.80
C VAL A 70 3.03 13.33 -3.03
N ILE A 71 3.61 13.05 -1.86
CA ILE A 71 3.18 11.97 -0.96
C ILE A 71 1.73 12.21 -0.52
N SER A 72 1.41 13.40 -0.01
CA SER A 72 0.05 13.73 0.46
C SER A 72 -0.96 13.59 -0.67
N ARG A 73 -0.70 14.17 -1.85
CA ARG A 73 -1.62 14.13 -2.98
C ARG A 73 -1.89 12.70 -3.47
N MET A 74 -0.86 11.85 -3.51
CA MET A 74 -1.01 10.43 -3.87
C MET A 74 -1.84 9.69 -2.82
N ALA A 75 -1.56 9.89 -1.54
CA ALA A 75 -2.27 9.26 -0.45
C ALA A 75 -3.75 9.70 -0.40
N ASP A 76 -4.03 10.99 -0.50
CA ASP A 76 -5.39 11.53 -0.47
C ASP A 76 -6.22 11.04 -1.64
N ASN A 77 -5.76 11.25 -2.87
CA ASN A 77 -6.58 10.98 -4.04
C ASN A 77 -6.79 9.50 -4.32
N LEU A 78 -5.82 8.66 -3.98
CA LEU A 78 -5.94 7.22 -4.22
C LEU A 78 -6.55 6.50 -3.02
N PHE A 79 -6.01 6.70 -1.81
CA PHE A 79 -6.42 5.93 -0.64
C PHE A 79 -7.66 6.53 0.05
N VAL A 80 -7.67 7.84 0.34
CA VAL A 80 -8.88 8.47 0.88
C VAL A 80 -10.00 8.49 -0.16
N GLY A 81 -9.68 8.71 -1.44
CA GLY A 81 -10.65 8.61 -2.54
C GLY A 81 -11.34 7.24 -2.64
N GLY A 82 -10.65 6.17 -2.26
CA GLY A 82 -11.16 4.79 -2.23
C GLY A 82 -11.86 4.39 -0.92
N GLU A 83 -11.85 5.22 0.11
CA GLU A 83 -12.25 4.88 1.49
C GLU A 83 -13.63 4.20 1.58
N LYS A 84 -14.60 4.72 0.87
CA LYS A 84 -16.00 4.23 0.87
C LYS A 84 -16.16 2.78 0.38
N TYR A 85 -15.14 2.22 -0.27
CA TYR A 85 -15.18 0.87 -0.83
C TYR A 85 -14.43 -0.18 0.00
N TYR A 86 -13.58 0.20 0.95
CA TYR A 86 -12.74 -0.76 1.68
C TYR A 86 -13.54 -1.80 2.47
N GLU A 87 -14.67 -1.42 3.07
CA GLU A 87 -15.54 -2.35 3.80
C GLU A 87 -16.16 -3.44 2.90
N SER A 88 -16.25 -3.19 1.60
CA SER A 88 -16.79 -4.14 0.61
C SER A 88 -15.69 -4.97 -0.08
N TYR A 89 -14.43 -4.91 0.37
CA TYR A 89 -13.37 -5.73 -0.18
C TYR A 89 -13.69 -7.22 0.01
N PRO A 90 -13.64 -8.05 -1.05
CA PRO A 90 -14.02 -9.45 -0.98
C PRO A 90 -12.93 -10.27 -0.27
N ILE A 91 -13.18 -10.58 1.00
CA ILE A 91 -12.31 -11.40 1.88
C ILE A 91 -12.70 -12.88 1.92
N SER A 92 -13.86 -13.26 1.38
CA SER A 92 -14.30 -14.65 1.34
C SER A 92 -13.48 -15.45 0.32
N PRO A 93 -12.96 -16.65 0.70
CA PRO A 93 -12.22 -17.51 -0.21
C PRO A 93 -12.99 -17.85 -1.50
N GLU A 94 -14.30 -18.03 -1.40
CA GLU A 94 -15.18 -18.36 -2.53
C GLU A 94 -15.29 -17.21 -3.53
N SER A 95 -15.08 -15.97 -3.08
CA SER A 95 -15.14 -14.78 -3.93
C SER A 95 -13.85 -14.54 -4.72
N ARG A 96 -12.76 -15.23 -4.37
CA ARG A 96 -11.42 -15.02 -4.98
C ARG A 96 -11.11 -16.10 -6.01
N LYS A 97 -11.18 -15.76 -7.29
CA LYS A 97 -10.75 -16.66 -8.36
C LYS A 97 -9.26 -16.50 -8.62
N LYS A 98 -8.54 -17.61 -8.53
CA LYS A 98 -7.14 -17.65 -8.94
C LYS A 98 -7.07 -17.52 -10.47
N GLY A 99 -6.34 -16.54 -10.97
CA GLY A 99 -6.07 -16.38 -12.39
C GLY A 99 -5.06 -17.41 -12.87
N VAL A 100 -5.51 -18.63 -13.18
CA VAL A 100 -4.63 -19.68 -13.68
C VAL A 100 -4.12 -19.30 -15.06
N GLY A 101 -2.78 -19.21 -15.21
CA GLY A 101 -2.14 -18.86 -16.48
C GLY A 101 -2.21 -17.37 -16.87
N ALA A 102 -2.81 -16.52 -16.06
CA ALA A 102 -2.77 -15.08 -16.28
C ALA A 102 -1.43 -14.47 -15.82
N ALA A 103 -1.04 -13.37 -16.45
CA ALA A 103 0.15 -12.63 -16.03
C ALA A 103 -0.05 -12.07 -14.61
N SER A 104 1.02 -12.10 -13.80
CA SER A 104 1.03 -11.48 -12.47
C SER A 104 0.62 -10.01 -12.56
N GLY A 105 -0.20 -9.54 -11.62
CA GLY A 105 -0.68 -8.16 -11.57
C GLY A 105 -1.76 -7.81 -12.59
N SER A 106 -2.27 -8.78 -13.36
CA SER A 106 -3.37 -8.51 -14.30
C SER A 106 -4.74 -8.51 -13.59
N LEU A 107 -5.73 -7.88 -14.22
CA LEU A 107 -7.11 -7.91 -13.76
C LEU A 107 -7.64 -9.35 -13.84
N SER A 108 -8.07 -9.91 -12.69
CA SER A 108 -8.66 -11.24 -12.62
C SER A 108 -10.18 -11.22 -12.74
N GLN A 109 -10.81 -10.28 -12.03
CA GLN A 109 -12.29 -10.17 -11.98
C GLN A 109 -12.71 -8.81 -11.43
N ILE A 110 -13.99 -8.47 -11.59
CA ILE A 110 -14.61 -7.29 -11.00
C ILE A 110 -15.73 -7.77 -10.08
N ILE A 111 -15.71 -7.33 -8.81
CA ILE A 111 -16.76 -7.61 -7.83
C ILE A 111 -17.19 -6.27 -7.23
N GLY A 112 -18.44 -5.88 -7.49
CA GLY A 112 -18.93 -4.56 -7.09
C GLY A 112 -18.03 -3.45 -7.62
N HIS A 113 -17.44 -2.67 -6.73
CA HIS A 113 -16.53 -1.57 -7.07
C HIS A 113 -15.04 -2.00 -7.09
N TRP A 114 -14.73 -3.28 -6.88
CA TRP A 114 -13.36 -3.78 -6.83
C TRP A 114 -12.91 -4.37 -8.15
N ARG A 115 -11.82 -3.86 -8.67
CA ARG A 115 -11.04 -4.43 -9.78
C ARG A 115 -9.92 -5.26 -9.17
N LEU A 116 -10.16 -6.58 -9.10
CA LEU A 116 -9.29 -7.50 -8.36
C LEU A 116 -8.12 -7.99 -9.21
N SER A 117 -6.97 -8.08 -8.60
CA SER A 117 -5.74 -8.58 -9.22
C SER A 117 -5.68 -10.11 -9.20
N THR A 118 -4.93 -10.68 -10.17
CA THR A 118 -4.44 -12.06 -10.09
C THR A 118 -3.50 -12.29 -8.91
N ASP A 119 -2.89 -11.22 -8.41
CA ASP A 119 -2.03 -11.21 -7.23
C ASP A 119 -2.87 -10.89 -5.99
N ILE A 120 -3.38 -11.94 -5.35
CA ILE A 120 -4.33 -11.82 -4.24
C ILE A 120 -3.65 -11.19 -3.02
N GLY A 121 -4.31 -10.20 -2.42
CA GLY A 121 -3.80 -9.49 -1.23
C GLY A 121 -3.04 -8.20 -1.54
N CYS A 122 -2.98 -7.77 -2.79
CA CYS A 122 -2.29 -6.54 -3.19
C CYS A 122 -2.79 -5.27 -2.49
N VAL A 123 -4.06 -5.25 -2.05
CA VAL A 123 -4.60 -4.15 -1.24
C VAL A 123 -3.77 -3.92 0.04
N PHE A 124 -3.25 -4.98 0.64
CA PHE A 124 -2.45 -4.91 1.87
C PHE A 124 -1.03 -4.37 1.64
N ILE A 125 -0.50 -4.48 0.41
CA ILE A 125 0.71 -3.77 0.01
C ILE A 125 0.43 -2.26 -0.02
N GLY A 126 -0.72 -1.88 -0.57
CA GLY A 126 -1.18 -0.49 -0.55
C GLY A 126 -1.29 0.08 0.87
N MET A 127 -1.85 -0.71 1.79
CA MET A 127 -1.96 -0.35 3.21
C MET A 127 -0.61 0.05 3.82
N GLU A 128 0.47 -0.71 3.59
CA GLU A 128 1.80 -0.38 4.13
C GLU A 128 2.31 0.97 3.61
N GLY A 129 2.19 1.23 2.32
CA GLY A 129 2.61 2.52 1.74
C GLY A 129 1.81 3.70 2.27
N MET A 130 0.50 3.54 2.42
CA MET A 130 -0.39 4.55 2.99
C MET A 130 -0.08 4.82 4.47
N LEU A 131 0.17 3.78 5.29
CA LEU A 131 0.59 3.94 6.69
C LEU A 131 1.94 4.65 6.80
N HIS A 132 2.85 4.44 5.84
CA HIS A 132 4.10 5.18 5.80
C HIS A 132 3.86 6.66 5.46
N ALA A 133 2.96 6.96 4.53
CA ALA A 133 2.56 8.33 4.24
C ALA A 133 1.97 9.02 5.47
N LEU A 134 1.06 8.35 6.21
CA LEU A 134 0.51 8.86 7.47
C LEU A 134 1.61 9.16 8.49
N GLN A 135 2.59 8.25 8.66
CA GLN A 135 3.70 8.44 9.60
C GLN A 135 4.57 9.66 9.24
N VAL A 136 4.82 9.89 7.95
CA VAL A 136 5.69 10.95 7.46
C VAL A 136 4.98 12.29 7.42
N THR A 137 3.76 12.34 6.88
CA THR A 137 3.00 13.59 6.68
C THR A 137 2.25 14.05 7.92
N LYS A 138 1.92 13.13 8.82
CA LYS A 138 1.02 13.37 9.97
C LYS A 138 -0.37 13.89 9.57
N ASP A 139 -0.80 13.58 8.34
CA ASP A 139 -2.12 14.00 7.86
C ASP A 139 -3.21 13.10 8.45
N GLU A 140 -3.97 13.65 9.40
CA GLU A 140 -5.02 12.91 10.12
C GLU A 140 -6.21 12.49 9.22
N LYS A 141 -6.33 13.01 8.00
CA LYS A 141 -7.31 12.48 7.02
C LYS A 141 -7.05 11.03 6.65
N LEU A 142 -5.79 10.59 6.75
CA LEU A 142 -5.41 9.20 6.47
C LEU A 142 -5.77 8.24 7.61
N ARG A 143 -6.10 8.74 8.81
CA ARG A 143 -6.38 7.91 9.99
C ARG A 143 -7.59 6.98 9.79
N PRO A 144 -8.78 7.47 9.37
CA PRO A 144 -9.93 6.60 9.15
C PRO A 144 -9.66 5.50 8.11
N VAL A 145 -8.90 5.84 7.06
CA VAL A 145 -8.50 4.89 6.02
C VAL A 145 -7.54 3.85 6.58
N ALA A 146 -6.59 4.27 7.41
CA ALA A 146 -5.66 3.39 8.11
C ALA A 146 -6.41 2.37 8.98
N ASP A 147 -7.35 2.85 9.78
CA ASP A 147 -8.17 2.01 10.67
C ASP A 147 -8.96 0.95 9.86
N LYS A 148 -9.59 1.36 8.76
CA LYS A 148 -10.33 0.43 7.88
C LYS A 148 -9.44 -0.63 7.25
N LEU A 149 -8.31 -0.25 6.68
CA LEU A 149 -7.39 -1.19 6.03
C LEU A 149 -6.72 -2.13 7.03
N VAL A 150 -6.36 -1.63 8.21
CA VAL A 150 -5.81 -2.45 9.30
C VAL A 150 -6.86 -3.44 9.78
N ASN A 151 -8.09 -3.00 10.04
CA ASN A 151 -9.19 -3.89 10.43
C ASN A 151 -9.48 -4.94 9.36
N LEU A 152 -9.44 -4.56 8.09
CA LEU A 152 -9.60 -5.49 6.98
C LEU A 152 -8.50 -6.57 7.02
N PHE A 153 -7.25 -6.18 7.19
CA PHE A 153 -6.12 -7.12 7.28
C PHE A 153 -6.22 -8.04 8.49
N LEU A 154 -6.66 -7.53 9.63
CA LEU A 154 -6.81 -8.33 10.86
C LEU A 154 -7.90 -9.40 10.74
N ASN A 155 -8.94 -9.15 9.95
CA ASN A 155 -10.10 -10.04 9.83
C ASN A 155 -10.05 -10.99 8.62
N VAL A 156 -9.04 -10.87 7.74
CA VAL A 156 -8.93 -11.73 6.57
C VAL A 156 -8.21 -13.03 6.89
N ASP A 157 -8.77 -14.14 6.41
CA ASP A 157 -8.06 -15.43 6.35
C ASP A 157 -7.12 -15.42 5.12
N LEU A 158 -5.86 -15.05 5.35
CA LEU A 158 -4.85 -14.92 4.29
C LEU A 158 -4.59 -16.26 3.58
N THR A 159 -4.63 -17.36 4.31
CA THR A 159 -4.45 -18.71 3.77
C THR A 159 -5.65 -19.14 2.94
N GLY A 160 -6.86 -18.92 3.47
CA GLY A 160 -8.10 -19.26 2.79
C GLY A 160 -8.26 -18.52 1.47
N ILE A 161 -7.98 -17.21 1.41
CA ILE A 161 -8.01 -16.44 0.14
C ILE A 161 -6.80 -16.70 -0.74
N LYS A 162 -5.80 -17.46 -0.28
CA LYS A 162 -4.53 -17.72 -0.99
C LYS A 162 -3.77 -16.43 -1.31
N ALA A 163 -3.68 -15.53 -0.33
CA ALA A 163 -2.91 -14.31 -0.46
C ALA A 163 -1.44 -14.60 -0.75
N GLN A 164 -0.83 -13.74 -1.55
CA GLN A 164 0.61 -13.85 -1.82
C GLN A 164 1.42 -13.59 -0.56
N THR A 165 2.44 -14.41 -0.33
CA THR A 165 3.34 -14.29 0.84
C THR A 165 3.95 -12.91 0.96
N HIS A 166 4.43 -12.32 -0.14
CA HIS A 166 5.04 -10.98 -0.08
C HIS A 166 4.02 -9.88 0.26
N ALA A 167 2.75 -10.04 -0.14
CA ALA A 167 1.68 -9.11 0.25
C ALA A 167 1.42 -9.20 1.77
N SER A 168 1.35 -10.41 2.31
CA SER A 168 1.18 -10.66 3.75
C SER A 168 2.35 -10.10 4.56
N LEU A 169 3.60 -10.37 4.16
CA LEU A 169 4.80 -9.85 4.83
C LEU A 169 4.89 -8.31 4.77
N THR A 170 4.49 -7.72 3.65
CA THR A 170 4.44 -6.26 3.49
C THR A 170 3.38 -5.65 4.40
N ALA A 171 2.21 -6.28 4.50
CA ALA A 171 1.15 -5.85 5.42
C ALA A 171 1.57 -5.95 6.89
N MET A 172 2.24 -7.02 7.30
CA MET A 172 2.79 -7.18 8.66
C MET A 172 3.74 -6.03 9.00
N ARG A 173 4.62 -5.62 8.08
CA ARG A 173 5.47 -4.44 8.28
C ARG A 173 4.64 -3.16 8.43
N GLY A 174 3.56 -3.03 7.66
CA GLY A 174 2.59 -1.94 7.83
C GLY A 174 1.96 -1.95 9.21
N LEU A 175 1.61 -3.12 9.74
CA LEU A 175 1.02 -3.26 11.06
C LEU A 175 1.99 -2.87 12.18
N ILE A 176 3.29 -3.20 12.07
CA ILE A 176 4.33 -2.71 12.99
C ILE A 176 4.40 -1.19 12.96
N ARG A 177 4.37 -0.59 11.77
CA ARG A 177 4.33 0.87 11.61
C ARG A 177 3.09 1.49 12.24
N TYR A 178 1.95 0.81 12.13
CA TYR A 178 0.71 1.26 12.76
C TYR A 178 0.76 1.17 14.28
N ALA A 179 1.46 0.18 14.84
CA ALA A 179 1.76 0.12 16.27
C ALA A 179 2.55 1.36 16.74
N ASP A 180 3.59 1.76 15.98
CA ASP A 180 4.36 2.98 16.27
C ASP A 180 3.49 4.25 16.20
N ILE A 181 2.61 4.35 15.19
CA ILE A 181 1.74 5.50 15.00
C ILE A 181 0.71 5.64 16.14
N THR A 182 0.18 4.51 16.62
CA THR A 182 -0.91 4.49 17.62
C THR A 182 -0.43 4.32 19.05
N GLY A 183 0.83 3.91 19.25
CA GLY A 183 1.37 3.53 20.55
C GLY A 183 0.80 2.22 21.10
N LYS A 184 0.21 1.36 20.26
CA LYS A 184 -0.49 0.14 20.65
C LYS A 184 0.33 -1.11 20.31
N PRO A 185 0.94 -1.78 21.31
CA PRO A 185 1.80 -2.94 21.11
C PRO A 185 1.06 -4.19 20.63
N GLU A 186 -0.27 -4.24 20.80
CA GLU A 186 -1.09 -5.38 20.35
C GLU A 186 -0.95 -5.69 18.86
N TYR A 187 -0.62 -4.67 18.04
CA TYR A 187 -0.37 -4.88 16.61
C TYR A 187 0.95 -5.59 16.33
N VAL A 188 1.96 -5.42 17.18
CA VAL A 188 3.21 -6.19 17.11
C VAL A 188 2.95 -7.64 17.49
N ASN A 189 2.22 -7.88 18.58
CA ASN A 189 1.85 -9.23 19.02
C ASN A 189 1.06 -9.98 17.91
N GLU A 190 0.21 -9.26 17.17
CA GLU A 190 -0.52 -9.86 16.06
C GLU A 190 0.40 -10.25 14.90
N VAL A 191 1.44 -9.46 14.62
CA VAL A 191 2.46 -9.81 13.62
C VAL A 191 3.23 -11.06 14.05
N GLU A 192 3.63 -11.16 15.31
CA GLU A 192 4.32 -12.33 15.84
C GLU A 192 3.49 -13.60 15.65
N LYS A 193 2.20 -13.58 16.00
CA LYS A 193 1.28 -14.71 15.78
C LYS A 193 1.19 -15.12 14.30
N ARG A 194 1.15 -14.15 13.39
CA ARG A 194 1.06 -14.41 11.94
C ARG A 194 2.38 -14.86 11.33
N TRP A 195 3.48 -14.60 11.99
CA TRP A 195 4.80 -15.04 11.55
C TRP A 195 5.05 -16.53 11.83
N GLU A 196 4.42 -17.08 12.88
CA GLU A 196 4.55 -18.47 13.31
C GLU A 196 3.69 -19.46 12.48
N ILE A 197 2.84 -18.97 11.58
CA ILE A 197 2.00 -19.78 10.69
C ILE A 197 2.74 -20.06 9.37
#